data_0af6d9d9e25efe9413637a16f1583981
#
_entry.id   0af6d9d9e25efe9413637a16f1583981
#
_cell.length_a   1.000
_cell.length_b   1.000
_cell.length_c   1.000
_cell.angle_alpha   90.00
_cell.angle_beta   90.00
_cell.angle_gamma   90.00
#
_symmetry.space_group_name_H-M   'P 1'
#
loop_
_entity.id
_entity.type
_entity.pdbx_description
1 polymer ?
#
loop_
_entity_poly.entity_id
_entity_poly.type
_entity_poly.pdbx_seq_one_letter_code
_entity_poly.pdbx_strand_id
1 'polypeptide(L)'
;MNTLKITSTGEESAMNLVDKLHQFVATMKSDFEASLALLADDVVWINLLPEHVPFGGHYQGKAEVVRYFSTMAETFEIGEYLWDEFEYVESGDTLVVVGCEKDGRAIPTGKVFDLHFVWVAKFDEAGKLCYLREHNDTAAIGDAFRE
;
A
#
# COMPACT_ATOMS: atom_id res chain seq x y z
N MET A 1 2.35 -21.57 6.47
CA MET A 1 2.96 -20.89 5.32
C MET A 1 4.26 -20.23 5.72
N ASN A 2 5.26 -20.40 4.89
CA ASN A 2 6.55 -19.77 5.16
C ASN A 2 6.58 -18.35 4.66
N THR A 3 6.87 -17.44 5.53
CA THR A 3 7.09 -16.06 5.14
C THR A 3 8.55 -15.93 4.71
N LEU A 4 8.74 -15.62 3.44
CA LEU A 4 10.07 -15.34 2.94
C LEU A 4 10.44 -13.93 3.38
N LYS A 5 11.33 -13.85 4.33
CA LYS A 5 11.77 -12.57 4.86
C LYS A 5 13.27 -12.47 4.79
N ILE A 6 13.76 -11.60 3.93
CA ILE A 6 15.17 -11.31 3.82
C ILE A 6 15.39 -9.98 4.52
N THR A 7 15.99 -10.02 5.70
CA THR A 7 16.30 -8.80 6.42
C THR A 7 17.77 -8.48 6.23
N SER A 8 18.07 -7.21 6.08
CA SER A 8 19.46 -6.81 6.06
C SER A 8 20.02 -7.03 7.45
N THR A 9 21.21 -7.60 7.49
CA THR A 9 21.95 -7.71 8.74
C THR A 9 22.65 -6.39 8.93
N GLY A 10 22.24 -5.60 9.84
CA GLY A 10 22.87 -4.33 9.94
C GLY A 10 22.67 -3.70 11.27
N GLU A 11 22.29 -2.49 11.20
CA GLU A 11 22.11 -1.66 12.35
C GLU A 11 20.96 -2.15 13.21
N GLU A 12 21.26 -2.65 14.39
CA GLU A 12 20.25 -3.17 15.30
C GLU A 12 19.27 -2.10 15.77
N SER A 13 19.71 -0.84 15.77
CA SER A 13 18.86 0.28 16.17
C SER A 13 17.97 0.78 15.06
N ALA A 14 18.24 0.41 13.81
CA ALA A 14 17.47 0.88 12.67
C ALA A 14 16.28 -0.02 12.43
N MET A 15 15.13 0.59 12.15
CA MET A 15 13.97 -0.18 11.71
C MET A 15 14.27 -0.78 10.34
N ASN A 16 13.95 -2.04 10.14
CA ASN A 16 14.02 -2.64 8.82
C ASN A 16 12.87 -2.14 7.95
N LEU A 17 12.93 -2.43 6.65
CA LEU A 17 11.94 -1.90 5.72
C LEU A 17 10.53 -2.43 5.99
N VAL A 18 10.41 -3.68 6.44
CA VAL A 18 9.11 -4.25 6.81
C VAL A 18 8.48 -3.45 7.94
N ASP A 19 9.26 -3.14 8.98
CA ASP A 19 8.76 -2.36 10.11
C ASP A 19 8.38 -0.95 9.70
N LYS A 20 9.14 -0.34 8.80
CA LYS A 20 8.82 0.99 8.28
C LYS A 20 7.49 0.99 7.52
N LEU A 21 7.25 -0.04 6.71
CA LEU A 21 5.99 -0.17 5.99
C LEU A 21 4.83 -0.37 6.96
N HIS A 22 5.00 -1.26 7.94
CA HIS A 22 3.97 -1.48 8.97
C HIS A 22 3.66 -0.21 9.73
N GLN A 23 4.68 0.56 10.10
CA GLN A 23 4.50 1.83 10.78
C GLN A 23 3.70 2.80 9.92
N PHE A 24 4.02 2.90 8.64
CA PHE A 24 3.29 3.78 7.74
C PHE A 24 1.81 3.38 7.65
N VAL A 25 1.53 2.12 7.42
CA VAL A 25 0.14 1.65 7.27
C VAL A 25 -0.64 1.84 8.57
N ALA A 26 -0.04 1.50 9.71
CA ALA A 26 -0.69 1.67 11.01
C ALA A 26 -0.97 3.13 11.30
N THR A 27 -0.01 4.01 11.01
CA THR A 27 -0.18 5.46 11.23
C THR A 27 -1.23 6.03 10.29
N MET A 28 -1.24 5.59 9.03
CA MET A 28 -2.25 6.02 8.05
C MET A 28 -3.66 5.71 8.55
N LYS A 29 -3.85 4.56 9.17
CA LYS A 29 -5.18 4.15 9.67
C LYS A 29 -5.59 4.88 10.95
N SER A 30 -4.64 5.19 11.83
CA SER A 30 -4.93 5.81 13.13
C SER A 30 -4.84 7.33 13.12
N ASP A 31 -3.95 7.89 12.32
CA ASP A 31 -3.70 9.33 12.22
C ASP A 31 -3.14 9.63 10.84
N PHE A 32 -4.03 9.86 9.91
CA PHE A 32 -3.64 10.07 8.51
C PHE A 32 -2.68 11.26 8.35
N GLU A 33 -2.94 12.34 9.06
CA GLU A 33 -2.09 13.54 8.99
C GLU A 33 -0.66 13.22 9.41
N ALA A 34 -0.50 12.45 10.49
CA ALA A 34 0.83 12.04 10.95
C ALA A 34 1.54 11.14 9.95
N SER A 35 0.79 10.33 9.17
CA SER A 35 1.40 9.45 8.19
C SER A 35 2.09 10.22 7.07
N LEU A 36 1.67 11.45 6.79
CA LEU A 36 2.29 12.26 5.74
C LEU A 36 3.75 12.61 6.07
N ALA A 37 4.09 12.66 7.35
CA ALA A 37 5.48 12.89 7.77
C ALA A 37 6.38 11.69 7.46
N LEU A 38 5.81 10.51 7.24
CA LEU A 38 6.55 9.30 6.88
C LEU A 38 6.78 9.17 5.38
N LEU A 39 6.17 10.05 4.58
CA LEU A 39 6.37 10.09 3.14
C LEU A 39 7.45 11.10 2.77
N ALA A 40 8.23 10.79 1.74
CA ALA A 40 9.14 11.77 1.15
C ALA A 40 8.33 12.87 0.46
N ASP A 41 8.88 14.08 0.39
CA ASP A 41 8.19 15.20 -0.26
C ASP A 41 7.91 14.93 -1.74
N ASP A 42 8.79 14.20 -2.40
CA ASP A 42 8.69 13.86 -3.82
C ASP A 42 8.15 12.45 -4.04
N VAL A 43 7.40 11.91 -3.09
CA VAL A 43 6.87 10.55 -3.15
C VAL A 43 6.10 10.30 -4.46
N VAL A 44 6.30 9.09 -5.01
CA VAL A 44 5.57 8.63 -6.18
C VAL A 44 4.71 7.45 -5.76
N TRP A 45 3.43 7.51 -6.06
CA TRP A 45 2.48 6.45 -5.73
C TRP A 45 1.75 6.04 -7.00
N ILE A 46 1.86 4.76 -7.35
CA ILE A 46 1.28 4.24 -8.59
C ILE A 46 0.33 3.10 -8.26
N ASN A 47 -0.91 3.21 -8.73
CA ASN A 47 -1.87 2.13 -8.61
C ASN A 47 -2.58 1.99 -9.96
N LEU A 48 -2.15 1.02 -10.76
CA LEU A 48 -2.68 0.82 -12.10
C LEU A 48 -3.93 -0.05 -12.02
N LEU A 49 -5.07 0.58 -12.07
CA LEU A 49 -6.38 -0.05 -11.96
C LEU A 49 -7.18 0.13 -13.26
N PRO A 50 -8.23 -0.68 -13.46
CA PRO A 50 -9.14 -0.45 -14.57
C PRO A 50 -9.71 0.98 -14.54
N GLU A 51 -9.94 1.54 -15.69
CA GLU A 51 -10.31 2.95 -15.84
C GLU A 51 -11.54 3.35 -15.02
N HIS A 52 -12.49 2.43 -14.85
CA HIS A 52 -13.72 2.71 -14.11
C HIS A 52 -13.56 2.65 -12.58
N VAL A 53 -12.40 2.22 -12.07
CA VAL A 53 -12.12 2.26 -10.64
C VAL A 53 -11.58 3.65 -10.29
N PRO A 54 -12.23 4.36 -9.36
CA PRO A 54 -12.01 5.82 -9.22
C PRO A 54 -10.62 6.26 -8.80
N PHE A 55 -9.85 5.41 -8.14
CA PHE A 55 -8.57 5.83 -7.53
C PHE A 55 -7.32 5.26 -8.19
N GLY A 56 -7.43 4.72 -9.39
CA GLY A 56 -6.25 4.31 -10.15
C GLY A 56 -5.46 5.51 -10.64
N GLY A 57 -4.18 5.31 -10.93
CA GLY A 57 -3.37 6.34 -11.56
C GLY A 57 -1.94 6.43 -11.05
N HIS A 58 -1.32 7.51 -11.42
CA HIS A 58 0.05 7.85 -11.09
C HIS A 58 0.01 9.18 -10.35
N TYR A 59 0.44 9.17 -9.09
CA TYR A 59 0.35 10.33 -8.19
C TYR A 59 1.75 10.73 -7.78
N GLN A 60 2.07 12.01 -7.89
CA GLN A 60 3.40 12.52 -7.57
C GLN A 60 3.31 13.64 -6.55
N GLY A 61 4.09 13.50 -5.46
CA GLY A 61 4.12 14.46 -4.37
C GLY A 61 3.03 14.23 -3.35
N LYS A 62 3.22 14.76 -2.15
CA LYS A 62 2.30 14.52 -1.03
C LYS A 62 0.88 14.99 -1.32
N ALA A 63 0.72 16.15 -1.98
CA ALA A 63 -0.62 16.67 -2.26
C ALA A 63 -1.43 15.72 -3.15
N GLU A 64 -0.80 15.13 -4.16
CA GLU A 64 -1.48 14.17 -5.03
C GLU A 64 -1.75 12.86 -4.31
N VAL A 65 -0.86 12.42 -3.44
CA VAL A 65 -1.08 11.21 -2.64
C VAL A 65 -2.25 11.42 -1.67
N VAL A 66 -2.38 12.60 -1.09
CA VAL A 66 -3.56 12.94 -0.26
C VAL A 66 -4.83 12.83 -1.08
N ARG A 67 -4.82 13.32 -2.31
CA ARG A 67 -5.97 13.23 -3.21
C ARG A 67 -6.29 11.76 -3.52
N TYR A 68 -5.27 10.93 -3.74
CA TYR A 68 -5.44 9.49 -3.95
C TYR A 68 -6.18 8.85 -2.77
N PHE A 69 -5.71 9.08 -1.56
CA PHE A 69 -6.34 8.50 -0.37
C PHE A 69 -7.75 9.05 -0.12
N SER A 70 -7.97 10.32 -0.41
CA SER A 70 -9.31 10.92 -0.30
C SER A 70 -10.30 10.24 -1.23
N THR A 71 -9.93 10.09 -2.50
CA THR A 71 -10.79 9.43 -3.49
C THR A 71 -11.04 7.97 -3.11
N MET A 72 -9.99 7.29 -2.65
CA MET A 72 -10.12 5.91 -2.21
C MET A 72 -11.08 5.79 -1.02
N ALA A 73 -10.93 6.65 -0.02
CA ALA A 73 -11.77 6.60 1.17
C ALA A 73 -13.25 6.85 0.87
N GLU A 74 -13.56 7.64 -0.15
CA GLU A 74 -14.94 7.92 -0.56
C GLU A 74 -15.59 6.76 -1.31
N THR A 75 -14.78 5.90 -1.91
CA THR A 75 -15.27 4.88 -2.84
C THR A 75 -14.97 3.45 -2.42
N PHE A 76 -14.10 3.26 -1.44
CA PHE A 76 -13.64 1.93 -1.04
C PHE A 76 -13.43 1.85 0.47
N GLU A 77 -13.95 0.79 1.06
CA GLU A 77 -13.65 0.46 2.44
C GLU A 77 -12.55 -0.59 2.45
N ILE A 78 -11.41 -0.23 3.03
CA ILE A 78 -10.28 -1.14 3.16
C ILE A 78 -10.66 -2.29 4.08
N GLY A 79 -10.36 -3.50 3.65
CA GLY A 79 -10.62 -4.70 4.44
C GLY A 79 -9.51 -4.97 5.45
N GLU A 80 -9.35 -6.24 5.78
CA GLU A 80 -8.35 -6.68 6.75
C GLU A 80 -7.09 -7.16 6.05
N TYR A 81 -5.95 -6.64 6.47
CA TYR A 81 -4.64 -7.11 6.01
C TYR A 81 -4.19 -8.26 6.90
N LEU A 82 -4.00 -9.43 6.31
CA LEU A 82 -3.53 -10.61 7.03
C LEU A 82 -2.00 -10.63 7.06
N TRP A 83 -1.42 -9.74 7.83
CA TRP A 83 0.03 -9.50 7.84
C TRP A 83 0.86 -10.77 8.07
N ASP A 84 0.37 -11.70 8.88
CA ASP A 84 1.09 -12.93 9.19
C ASP A 84 1.21 -13.87 7.99
N GLU A 85 0.37 -13.68 6.98
CA GLU A 85 0.38 -14.49 5.78
C GLU A 85 1.13 -13.81 4.62
N PHE A 86 1.63 -12.60 4.83
CA PHE A 86 2.34 -11.86 3.79
C PHE A 86 3.74 -12.42 3.58
N GLU A 87 4.22 -12.30 2.35
CA GLU A 87 5.60 -12.61 2.01
C GLU A 87 6.32 -11.31 1.73
N TYR A 88 7.58 -11.23 2.17
CA TYR A 88 8.38 -10.02 2.01
C TYR A 88 9.72 -10.37 1.39
N VAL A 89 10.16 -9.57 0.42
CA VAL A 89 11.49 -9.65 -0.16
C VAL A 89 12.13 -8.27 -0.05
N GLU A 90 13.24 -8.20 0.65
CA GLU A 90 13.95 -6.94 0.88
C GLU A 90 15.29 -6.96 0.18
N SER A 91 15.59 -5.91 -0.56
CA SER A 91 16.87 -5.75 -1.25
C SER A 91 17.24 -4.28 -1.31
N GLY A 92 18.31 -3.90 -0.63
CA GLY A 92 18.74 -2.50 -0.57
C GLY A 92 17.68 -1.61 0.02
N ASP A 93 17.20 -0.65 -0.74
CA ASP A 93 16.17 0.30 -0.34
C ASP A 93 14.75 -0.16 -0.71
N THR A 94 14.62 -1.34 -1.29
CA THR A 94 13.38 -1.81 -1.90
C THR A 94 12.79 -2.98 -1.13
N LEU A 95 11.49 -2.91 -0.88
CA LEU A 95 10.71 -3.96 -0.24
C LEU A 95 9.61 -4.38 -1.20
N VAL A 96 9.55 -5.68 -1.49
CA VAL A 96 8.43 -6.26 -2.23
C VAL A 96 7.55 -7.01 -1.24
N VAL A 97 6.25 -6.75 -1.30
CA VAL A 97 5.26 -7.35 -0.40
C VAL A 97 4.24 -8.09 -1.24
N VAL A 98 4.05 -9.38 -0.94
CA VAL A 98 2.99 -10.17 -1.56
C VAL A 98 1.96 -10.46 -0.50
N GLY A 99 0.73 -10.02 -0.72
CA GLY A 99 -0.28 -10.14 0.30
C GLY A 99 -1.70 -10.19 -0.22
N CYS A 100 -2.61 -10.17 0.73
CA CYS A 100 -4.03 -10.18 0.42
C CYS A 100 -4.77 -9.34 1.46
N GLU A 101 -5.72 -8.56 0.98
CA GLU A 101 -6.67 -7.83 1.79
C GLU A 101 -7.99 -8.58 1.73
N LYS A 102 -8.55 -8.91 2.89
CA LYS A 102 -9.80 -9.66 2.99
C LYS A 102 -10.97 -8.73 3.21
N ASP A 103 -12.06 -9.02 2.53
CA ASP A 103 -13.34 -8.34 2.75
C ASP A 103 -13.29 -6.82 2.54
N GLY A 104 -12.58 -6.38 1.53
CA GLY A 104 -12.69 -5.01 1.05
C GLY A 104 -14.06 -4.78 0.42
N ARG A 105 -14.56 -3.55 0.43
CA ARG A 105 -15.89 -3.26 -0.12
C ARG A 105 -15.86 -2.06 -1.05
N ALA A 106 -16.35 -2.27 -2.25
CA ALA A 106 -16.58 -1.17 -3.20
C ALA A 106 -17.86 -0.46 -2.79
N ILE A 107 -17.75 0.80 -2.36
CA ILE A 107 -18.90 1.54 -1.81
C ILE A 107 -20.01 1.75 -2.87
N PRO A 108 -19.70 2.13 -4.13
CA PRO A 108 -20.74 2.38 -5.11
C PRO A 108 -21.64 1.17 -5.42
N THR A 109 -21.12 -0.03 -5.33
CA THR A 109 -21.87 -1.26 -5.66
C THR A 109 -22.25 -2.06 -4.42
N GLY A 110 -21.57 -1.84 -3.30
CA GLY A 110 -21.74 -2.65 -2.09
C GLY A 110 -21.08 -4.01 -2.16
N LYS A 111 -20.37 -4.33 -3.24
CA LYS A 111 -19.74 -5.64 -3.39
C LYS A 111 -18.53 -5.78 -2.48
N VAL A 112 -18.43 -6.94 -1.83
CA VAL A 112 -17.32 -7.31 -0.95
C VAL A 112 -16.44 -8.29 -1.70
N PHE A 113 -15.12 -8.11 -1.58
CA PHE A 113 -14.17 -8.96 -2.31
C PHE A 113 -12.83 -9.00 -1.60
N ASP A 114 -12.07 -10.05 -1.91
CA ASP A 114 -10.68 -10.16 -1.47
C ASP A 114 -9.78 -9.60 -2.56
N LEU A 115 -8.75 -8.88 -2.16
CA LEU A 115 -7.83 -8.26 -3.10
C LEU A 115 -6.42 -8.79 -2.87
N HIS A 116 -5.95 -9.60 -3.82
CA HIS A 116 -4.57 -10.05 -3.84
C HIS A 116 -3.70 -8.99 -4.47
N PHE A 117 -2.53 -8.74 -3.91
CA PHE A 117 -1.67 -7.67 -4.39
C PHE A 117 -0.20 -7.98 -4.22
N VAL A 118 0.58 -7.24 -4.98
CA VAL A 118 2.02 -7.11 -4.81
C VAL A 118 2.33 -5.63 -4.73
N TRP A 119 3.02 -5.22 -3.68
CA TRP A 119 3.49 -3.84 -3.54
C TRP A 119 4.99 -3.81 -3.72
N VAL A 120 5.48 -2.79 -4.42
CA VAL A 120 6.91 -2.48 -4.49
C VAL A 120 7.09 -1.13 -3.80
N ALA A 121 7.78 -1.14 -2.66
CA ALA A 121 8.00 0.04 -1.84
C ALA A 121 9.48 0.38 -1.80
N LYS A 122 9.80 1.67 -1.91
CA LYS A 122 11.19 2.12 -1.78
C LYS A 122 11.26 3.22 -0.72
N PHE A 123 12.34 3.18 0.05
CA PHE A 123 12.58 4.13 1.12
C PHE A 123 13.86 4.91 0.83
N ASP A 124 13.85 6.20 1.14
CA ASP A 124 15.02 7.05 0.91
C ASP A 124 16.01 6.94 2.07
N GLU A 125 17.11 7.67 1.98
CA GLU A 125 18.17 7.65 3.01
C GLU A 125 17.68 8.13 4.36
N ALA A 126 16.65 8.98 4.40
CA ALA A 126 16.05 9.43 5.65
C ALA A 126 15.05 8.42 6.21
N GLY A 127 14.85 7.29 5.52
CA GLY A 127 13.89 6.26 5.94
C GLY A 127 12.45 6.56 5.58
N LYS A 128 12.21 7.54 4.72
CA LYS A 128 10.86 7.89 4.30
C LYS A 128 10.45 7.09 3.07
N LEU A 129 9.16 6.77 3.00
CA LEU A 129 8.60 6.08 1.83
C LEU A 129 8.59 7.06 0.65
N CYS A 130 9.41 6.76 -0.36
CA CYS A 130 9.54 7.65 -1.52
C CYS A 130 8.90 7.09 -2.78
N TYR A 131 8.53 5.82 -2.79
CA TYR A 131 7.94 5.18 -3.95
C TYR A 131 7.08 4.01 -3.50
N LEU A 132 5.85 3.94 -4.00
CA LEU A 132 5.04 2.75 -3.81
C LEU A 132 4.27 2.47 -5.10
N ARG A 133 4.41 1.25 -5.59
CA ARG A 133 3.67 0.77 -6.75
C ARG A 133 2.85 -0.44 -6.33
N GLU A 134 1.57 -0.38 -6.62
CA GLU A 134 0.65 -1.47 -6.31
C GLU A 134 0.31 -2.23 -7.58
N HIS A 135 0.43 -3.55 -7.49
CA HIS A 135 -0.05 -4.47 -8.51
C HIS A 135 -1.16 -5.28 -7.87
N ASN A 136 -2.38 -4.99 -8.25
CA ASN A 136 -3.56 -5.62 -7.68
C ASN A 136 -4.16 -6.61 -8.66
N ASP A 137 -4.96 -7.53 -8.14
CA ASP A 137 -5.82 -8.37 -8.98
C ASP A 137 -6.88 -7.45 -9.62
N THR A 138 -6.56 -6.96 -10.81
CA THR A 138 -7.40 -5.98 -11.50
C THR A 138 -8.73 -6.55 -11.96
N ALA A 139 -8.81 -7.86 -12.17
CA ALA A 139 -10.08 -8.50 -12.50
C ALA A 139 -11.04 -8.45 -11.29
N ALA A 140 -10.52 -8.78 -10.11
CA ALA A 140 -11.35 -8.77 -8.89
C ALA A 140 -11.83 -7.37 -8.54
N ILE A 141 -10.93 -6.38 -8.48
CA ILE A 141 -11.33 -5.02 -8.12
C ILE A 141 -12.17 -4.37 -9.23
N GLY A 142 -11.84 -4.65 -10.50
CA GLY A 142 -12.62 -4.13 -11.61
C GLY A 142 -14.06 -4.64 -11.58
N ASP A 143 -14.23 -5.93 -11.30
CA ASP A 143 -15.56 -6.52 -11.20
C ASP A 143 -16.36 -5.97 -10.02
N ALA A 144 -15.69 -5.73 -8.89
CA ALA A 144 -16.34 -5.19 -7.70
C ALA A 144 -16.91 -3.80 -7.92
N PHE A 145 -16.31 -2.99 -8.82
CA PHE A 145 -16.78 -1.63 -9.13
C PHE A 145 -17.76 -1.58 -10.30
N ARG A 146 -18.21 -2.72 -10.82
CA ARG A 146 -19.26 -2.80 -11.83
C ARG A 146 -20.57 -3.25 -11.22
N GLU A 147 -21.65 -2.68 -11.72
CA GLU A 147 -23.01 -3.06 -11.34
C GLU A 147 -23.30 -4.54 -11.68
#